data_32a09ce505f6ebcf7af7badcbd13163a
#
_entry.id   32a09ce505f6ebcf7af7badcbd13163a
#
_cell.length_a   1.000
_cell.length_b   1.000
_cell.length_c   1.000
_cell.angle_alpha   90.00
_cell.angle_beta   90.00
_cell.angle_gamma   90.00
#
_symmetry.space_group_name_H-M   'P 1'
#
loop_
_entity.id
_entity.type
_entity.pdbx_description
1 polymer ?
#
loop_
_entity_poly.entity_id
_entity_poly.type
_entity_poly.pdbx_seq_one_letter_code
_entity_poly.pdbx_strand_id
1 'polypeptide(L)'
;MSRSKASEIKVTFDPFRCRIRSYRNTYRALGSPKHIQFLVNPEELYFAILGLDHPMRGGTSNKVPDYYTRNTQQSIEVYSTLMINQILEIVGQLSYDNIYQLAGDVDSNNRIAYFSLRTITAVPRRRKNETERISTT
;
A
#
# COMPACT_ATOMS: atom_id res chain seq x y z
N MET A 1 -2.68 -23.51 -11.70
CA MET A 1 -2.37 -23.28 -11.65
C MET A 1 -1.55 -22.38 -11.28
N SER A 2 -0.94 -22.21 -11.27
CA SER A 2 0.00 -21.44 -10.88
C SER A 2 -0.12 -20.05 -11.11
N ARG A 3 -1.00 -19.60 -11.53
CA ARG A 3 -1.17 -18.39 -11.71
C ARG A 3 -1.28 -17.58 -10.55
N SER A 4 -1.58 -18.03 -9.44
CA SER A 4 -1.74 -17.24 -8.28
C SER A 4 -0.48 -16.50 -7.91
N LYS A 5 0.67 -17.09 -8.22
CA LYS A 5 1.87 -16.43 -7.93
C LYS A 5 2.01 -15.18 -8.73
N ALA A 6 1.59 -15.18 -9.95
CA ALA A 6 1.70 -14.02 -10.80
C ALA A 6 0.81 -12.88 -10.34
N SER A 7 -0.29 -13.20 -9.69
CA SER A 7 -1.22 -12.15 -9.27
C SER A 7 -0.97 -11.69 -7.85
N GLU A 8 -0.02 -12.31 -7.18
CA GLU A 8 0.25 -11.94 -5.81
C GLU A 8 0.86 -10.56 -5.71
N ILE A 9 0.27 -9.71 -4.90
CA ILE A 9 0.75 -8.35 -4.73
C ILE A 9 0.83 -8.04 -3.25
N LYS A 10 1.48 -6.93 -2.94
CA LYS A 10 1.60 -6.52 -1.56
C LYS A 10 1.51 -5.01 -1.44
N VAL A 11 1.24 -4.54 -0.23
CA VAL A 11 1.25 -3.14 0.09
C VAL A 11 1.90 -3.01 1.46
N THR A 12 2.60 -1.92 1.70
CA THR A 12 3.23 -1.71 2.99
C THR A 12 2.77 -0.41 3.61
N PHE A 13 2.73 -0.40 4.94
CA PHE A 13 2.34 0.77 5.72
C PHE A 13 3.45 1.12 6.68
N ASP A 14 3.74 2.40 6.77
CA ASP A 14 4.70 2.92 7.73
C ASP A 14 3.96 3.84 8.68
N PRO A 15 3.55 3.35 9.85
CA PRO A 15 2.77 4.18 10.76
C PRO A 15 3.51 5.42 11.24
N PHE A 16 4.81 5.30 11.40
CA PHE A 16 5.60 6.43 11.87
C PHE A 16 5.56 7.59 10.88
N ARG A 17 5.64 7.28 9.58
CA ARG A 17 5.63 8.30 8.56
C ARG A 17 4.28 8.51 7.92
N CYS A 18 3.27 7.78 8.37
CA CYS A 18 1.94 7.84 7.78
C CYS A 18 1.99 7.62 6.28
N ARG A 19 2.78 6.64 5.86
CA ARG A 19 3.03 6.39 4.46
C ARG A 19 2.49 5.05 4.04
N ILE A 20 1.86 5.01 2.86
CA ILE A 20 1.38 3.79 2.24
C ILE A 20 2.15 3.63 0.95
N ARG A 21 2.76 2.48 0.77
CA ARG A 21 3.57 2.22 -0.42
C ARG A 21 2.96 1.06 -1.20
N SER A 22 2.58 1.33 -2.43
CA SER A 22 2.12 0.30 -3.35
C SER A 22 3.17 0.14 -4.44
N TYR A 23 3.13 -0.99 -5.13
CA TYR A 23 4.21 -1.36 -6.02
C TYR A 23 3.79 -1.38 -7.47
N ARG A 24 4.78 -1.36 -8.35
CA ARG A 24 4.52 -1.26 -9.77
C ARG A 24 3.66 -2.39 -10.31
N ASN A 25 3.84 -3.61 -9.82
CA ASN A 25 3.04 -4.71 -10.31
C ASN A 25 1.57 -4.51 -9.97
N THR A 26 1.27 -3.92 -8.83
CA THR A 26 -0.10 -3.59 -8.47
C THR A 26 -0.64 -2.53 -9.41
N TYR A 27 0.14 -1.48 -9.62
CA TYR A 27 -0.27 -0.39 -10.48
C TYR A 27 -0.57 -0.91 -11.89
N ARG A 28 0.29 -1.77 -12.41
CA ARG A 28 0.08 -2.32 -13.74
C ARG A 28 -1.15 -3.21 -13.80
N ALA A 29 -1.36 -4.01 -12.77
CA ALA A 29 -2.50 -4.89 -12.73
C ALA A 29 -3.81 -4.10 -12.67
N LEU A 30 -3.77 -2.88 -12.16
CA LEU A 30 -4.94 -2.02 -12.12
C LEU A 30 -5.14 -1.27 -13.44
N GLY A 31 -4.36 -1.57 -14.45
CA GLY A 31 -4.52 -0.93 -15.75
C GLY A 31 -3.82 0.39 -15.88
N SER A 32 -2.76 0.57 -15.10
CA SER A 32 -1.97 1.80 -15.13
C SER A 32 -2.87 3.02 -15.03
N PRO A 33 -3.63 3.13 -13.96
CA PRO A 33 -4.63 4.20 -13.83
C PRO A 33 -3.98 5.56 -13.60
N LYS A 34 -4.74 6.60 -13.86
CA LYS A 34 -4.26 7.95 -13.63
C LYS A 34 -4.48 8.39 -12.20
N HIS A 35 -5.40 7.75 -11.52
CA HIS A 35 -5.70 8.06 -10.13
C HIS A 35 -5.88 6.77 -9.37
N ILE A 36 -5.61 6.78 -8.08
CA ILE A 36 -5.89 5.65 -7.22
C ILE A 36 -6.61 6.15 -6.00
N GLN A 37 -7.42 5.27 -5.41
CA GLN A 37 -8.14 5.59 -4.20
C GLN A 37 -7.96 4.45 -3.22
N PHE A 38 -7.75 4.78 -1.96
CA PHE A 38 -7.63 3.79 -0.92
C PHE A 38 -8.95 3.66 -0.18
N LEU A 39 -9.32 2.43 0.13
CA LEU A 39 -10.52 2.15 0.87
C LEU A 39 -10.21 1.14 1.95
N VAL A 40 -10.98 1.20 3.04
CA VAL A 40 -10.84 0.24 4.12
C VAL A 40 -12.23 -0.28 4.43
N ASN A 41 -12.36 -1.60 4.54
CA ASN A 41 -13.60 -2.22 4.96
C ASN A 41 -13.37 -2.80 6.36
N PRO A 42 -13.85 -2.13 7.40
CA PRO A 42 -13.58 -2.58 8.76
C PRO A 42 -14.31 -3.84 9.15
N GLU A 43 -15.42 -4.12 8.51
CA GLU A 43 -16.18 -5.32 8.84
C GLU A 43 -15.56 -6.55 8.24
N GLU A 44 -15.11 -6.46 7.01
CA GLU A 44 -14.51 -7.61 6.34
C GLU A 44 -13.00 -7.62 6.48
N LEU A 45 -12.44 -6.57 7.05
CA LEU A 45 -11.01 -6.44 7.29
C LEU A 45 -10.21 -6.48 5.99
N TYR A 46 -10.57 -5.61 5.08
CA TYR A 46 -9.82 -5.45 3.84
C TYR A 46 -9.37 -4.02 3.64
N PHE A 47 -8.22 -3.89 3.05
CA PHE A 47 -7.71 -2.62 2.54
C PHE A 47 -7.70 -2.78 1.03
N ALA A 48 -8.18 -1.78 0.31
CA ALA A 48 -8.28 -1.87 -1.14
C ALA A 48 -7.71 -0.64 -1.81
N ILE A 49 -7.20 -0.86 -3.02
CA ILE A 49 -6.72 0.22 -3.88
C ILE A 49 -7.50 0.13 -5.16
N LEU A 50 -8.21 1.20 -5.51
CA LEU A 50 -8.98 1.27 -6.74
C LEU A 50 -8.21 2.05 -7.78
N GLY A 51 -8.21 1.55 -9.02
CA GLY A 51 -7.65 2.30 -10.13
C GLY A 51 -8.75 3.10 -10.80
N LEU A 52 -8.50 4.39 -11.03
CA LEU A 52 -9.49 5.29 -11.57
C LEU A 52 -8.90 6.07 -12.72
N ASP A 53 -9.72 6.41 -13.70
CA ASP A 53 -9.29 7.26 -14.79
C ASP A 53 -9.50 8.73 -14.47
N HIS A 54 -10.39 9.01 -13.52
CA HIS A 54 -10.71 10.36 -13.11
C HIS A 54 -10.77 10.43 -11.60
N PRO A 55 -10.59 11.62 -11.01
CA PRO A 55 -10.70 11.75 -9.57
C PRO A 55 -12.09 11.37 -9.11
N MET A 56 -12.19 10.72 -7.97
CA MET A 56 -13.45 10.36 -7.40
C MET A 56 -14.11 11.61 -6.86
N ARG A 57 -15.34 11.86 -7.29
CA ARG A 57 -16.07 13.03 -6.81
C ARG A 57 -16.36 12.88 -5.33
N GLY A 58 -16.03 13.91 -4.58
CA GLY A 58 -16.29 13.90 -3.15
C GLY A 58 -15.45 12.91 -2.39
N GLY A 59 -14.50 12.28 -3.04
CA GLY A 59 -13.70 11.28 -2.39
C GLY A 59 -12.26 11.73 -2.24
N THR A 60 -11.45 10.81 -1.75
CA THR A 60 -10.05 11.09 -1.53
C THR A 60 -9.23 10.24 -2.47
N SER A 61 -9.13 10.67 -3.70
CA SER A 61 -8.30 9.96 -4.67
C SER A 61 -6.98 10.69 -4.79
N ASN A 62 -5.96 9.96 -5.23
CA ASN A 62 -4.64 10.48 -5.39
C ASN A 62 -4.21 10.33 -6.84
N LYS A 63 -3.71 11.41 -7.41
CA LYS A 63 -3.25 11.35 -8.78
C LYS A 63 -1.92 10.60 -8.84
N VAL A 64 -1.80 9.71 -9.81
CA VAL A 64 -0.55 9.00 -10.01
C VAL A 64 0.40 9.95 -10.75
N PRO A 65 1.59 10.18 -10.22
CA PRO A 65 2.50 11.13 -10.86
C PRO A 65 2.86 10.72 -12.28
N ASP A 66 2.96 11.70 -13.16
CA ASP A 66 3.29 11.43 -14.55
C ASP A 66 4.64 10.75 -14.69
N TYR A 67 5.60 11.16 -13.87
CA TYR A 67 6.93 10.57 -13.97
C TYR A 67 6.92 9.07 -13.67
N TYR A 68 5.92 8.60 -12.92
CA TYR A 68 5.86 7.20 -12.56
C TYR A 68 5.63 6.33 -13.79
N THR A 69 4.84 6.80 -14.73
CA THR A 69 4.53 6.02 -15.92
C THR A 69 5.69 5.98 -16.88
N ARG A 70 6.62 6.92 -16.79
CA ARG A 70 7.73 6.98 -17.72
C ARG A 70 9.03 6.46 -17.15
N ASN A 71 9.12 6.33 -15.85
CA ASN A 71 10.34 5.88 -15.20
C ASN A 71 10.24 4.45 -14.75
N THR A 72 11.32 3.96 -14.19
CA THR A 72 11.33 2.61 -13.65
C THR A 72 11.06 2.60 -12.17
N GLN A 73 10.33 3.60 -11.73
CA GLN A 73 9.97 3.67 -10.32
C GLN A 73 9.30 2.38 -9.89
N GLN A 74 9.69 1.86 -8.75
CA GLN A 74 9.19 0.60 -8.28
C GLN A 74 7.97 0.72 -7.37
N SER A 75 7.75 1.88 -6.80
CA SER A 75 6.65 2.04 -5.85
C SER A 75 6.04 3.43 -5.95
N ILE A 76 4.79 3.51 -5.52
CA ILE A 76 4.09 4.78 -5.38
C ILE A 76 3.88 4.97 -3.89
N GLU A 77 4.28 6.12 -3.37
CA GLU A 77 4.14 6.40 -1.96
C GLU A 77 3.11 7.49 -1.77
N VAL A 78 2.14 7.23 -0.90
CA VAL A 78 1.12 8.20 -0.57
C VAL A 78 1.15 8.40 0.94
N TYR A 79 1.13 9.66 1.36
CA TYR A 79 1.13 9.99 2.77
C TYR A 79 -0.29 10.34 3.18
N SER A 80 -0.84 9.59 4.11
CA SER A 80 -2.22 9.80 4.53
C SER A 80 -2.36 9.44 6.00
N THR A 81 -2.40 10.46 6.83
CA THR A 81 -2.61 10.27 8.25
C THR A 81 -3.96 9.65 8.51
N LEU A 82 -4.97 10.09 7.76
CA LEU A 82 -6.33 9.57 7.95
C LEU A 82 -6.38 8.07 7.70
N MET A 83 -5.84 7.63 6.58
CA MET A 83 -5.92 6.22 6.23
C MET A 83 -5.11 5.36 7.19
N ILE A 84 -3.92 5.82 7.56
CA ILE A 84 -3.10 5.08 8.49
C ILE A 84 -3.81 4.96 9.84
N ASN A 85 -4.43 6.04 10.30
CA ASN A 85 -5.15 6.00 11.57
C ASN A 85 -6.33 5.04 11.51
N GLN A 86 -7.02 4.97 10.40
CA GLN A 86 -8.11 4.03 10.25
C GLN A 86 -7.62 2.59 10.35
N ILE A 87 -6.49 2.31 9.73
CA ILE A 87 -5.92 0.97 9.78
C ILE A 87 -5.49 0.62 11.20
N LEU A 88 -4.84 1.57 11.87
CA LEU A 88 -4.41 1.34 13.25
C LEU A 88 -5.59 1.07 14.17
N GLU A 89 -6.68 1.78 13.95
CA GLU A 89 -7.85 1.63 14.77
C GLU A 89 -8.49 0.26 14.57
N ILE A 90 -8.52 -0.21 13.34
CA ILE A 90 -9.13 -1.49 13.03
C ILE A 90 -8.29 -2.65 13.49
N VAL A 91 -7.00 -2.60 13.21
CA VAL A 91 -6.11 -3.72 13.54
C VAL A 91 -5.68 -3.68 15.00
N GLY A 92 -5.50 -2.49 15.52
CA GLY A 92 -5.03 -2.35 16.91
C GLY A 92 -3.56 -2.65 17.00
N GLN A 93 -3.02 -2.40 18.12
CA GLN A 93 -1.69 -2.83 18.55
C GLN A 93 -0.59 -2.88 17.51
N LEU A 94 -0.50 -1.88 16.67
CA LEU A 94 0.61 -1.78 15.75
C LEU A 94 1.64 -0.81 16.34
N SER A 95 2.89 -1.13 16.10
CA SER A 95 3.98 -0.33 16.65
C SER A 95 4.50 0.64 15.59
N TYR A 96 4.90 1.80 16.03
CA TYR A 96 5.52 2.76 15.13
C TYR A 96 6.95 2.34 14.79
N ASP A 97 7.47 1.34 15.46
CA ASP A 97 8.82 0.86 15.18
C ASP A 97 8.89 -0.07 13.99
N ASN A 98 7.77 -0.51 13.50
CA ASN A 98 7.73 -1.46 12.40
C ASN A 98 7.06 -0.88 11.17
N ILE A 99 7.39 -1.49 10.04
CA ILE A 99 6.64 -1.29 8.82
C ILE A 99 5.80 -2.55 8.67
N TYR A 100 4.58 -2.42 8.21
CA TYR A 100 3.68 -3.55 8.11
C TYR A 100 3.35 -3.86 6.65
N GLN A 101 3.16 -5.12 6.37
CA GLN A 101 2.95 -5.57 5.01
C GLN A 101 1.70 -6.42 4.93
N LEU A 102 0.93 -6.22 3.86
CA LEU A 102 -0.23 -7.03 3.56
C LEU A 102 -0.02 -7.68 2.22
N ALA A 103 -0.51 -8.91 2.08
CA ALA A 103 -0.53 -9.59 0.80
C ALA A 103 -1.95 -9.54 0.25
N GLY A 104 -2.07 -9.58 -1.06
CA GLY A 104 -3.38 -9.50 -1.65
C GLY A 104 -3.43 -9.94 -3.08
N ASP A 105 -4.57 -9.69 -3.71
CA ASP A 105 -4.85 -10.08 -5.07
C ASP A 105 -5.48 -8.93 -5.82
N VAL A 106 -5.54 -9.07 -7.13
CA VAL A 106 -6.11 -8.05 -7.98
C VAL A 106 -7.28 -8.61 -8.76
N ASP A 107 -8.37 -7.87 -8.78
CA ASP A 107 -9.47 -8.11 -9.68
C ASP A 107 -9.29 -7.14 -10.82
N SER A 108 -8.64 -7.59 -11.89
CA SER A 108 -8.30 -6.71 -12.99
C SER A 108 -9.52 -6.14 -13.70
N ASN A 109 -10.57 -6.92 -13.79
CA ASN A 109 -11.76 -6.47 -14.48
C ASN A 109 -12.39 -5.27 -13.79
N ASN A 110 -12.37 -5.25 -12.48
CA ASN A 110 -12.94 -4.16 -11.72
C ASN A 110 -11.89 -3.15 -11.27
N ARG A 111 -10.64 -3.40 -11.61
CA ARG A 111 -9.53 -2.51 -11.29
C ARG A 111 -9.45 -2.26 -9.79
N ILE A 112 -9.50 -3.33 -9.03
CA ILE A 112 -9.41 -3.26 -7.58
C ILE A 112 -8.34 -4.22 -7.11
N ALA A 113 -7.43 -3.72 -6.28
CA ALA A 113 -6.47 -4.54 -5.57
C ALA A 113 -6.94 -4.61 -4.13
N TYR A 114 -7.05 -5.81 -3.58
CA TYR A 114 -7.53 -5.93 -2.21
C TYR A 114 -6.56 -6.77 -1.39
N PHE A 115 -6.42 -6.37 -0.14
CA PHE A 115 -5.43 -6.95 0.75
C PHE A 115 -6.11 -7.25 2.07
N SER A 116 -5.92 -8.45 2.59
CA SER A 116 -6.56 -8.82 3.83
C SER A 116 -5.79 -8.25 5.01
N LEU A 117 -6.47 -7.50 5.87
CA LEU A 117 -5.85 -6.97 7.07
C LEU A 117 -5.50 -8.08 8.04
N ARG A 118 -6.10 -9.26 7.86
CA ARG A 118 -5.77 -10.40 8.69
C ARG A 118 -4.39 -10.96 8.41
N THR A 119 -3.83 -10.62 7.26
CA THR A 119 -2.52 -11.13 6.89
C THR A 119 -1.41 -10.15 7.24
N ILE A 120 -1.71 -9.15 8.04
CA ILE A 120 -0.73 -8.11 8.34
C ILE A 120 0.48 -8.72 9.05
N THR A 121 1.65 -8.37 8.54
CA THR A 121 2.90 -8.91 9.04
C THR A 121 3.85 -7.77 9.32
N ALA A 122 4.48 -7.81 10.46
CA ALA A 122 5.45 -6.79 10.82
C ALA A 122 6.75 -7.06 10.09
N VAL A 123 7.28 -6.01 9.48
CA VAL A 123 8.58 -6.08 8.84
C VAL A 123 9.45 -5.10 9.59
N PRO A 124 10.51 -5.55 10.23
CA PRO A 124 11.35 -4.63 11.00
C PRO A 124 11.82 -3.49 10.11
N ARG A 125 11.76 -2.28 10.66
CA ARG A 125 12.21 -1.13 9.92
C ARG A 125 13.70 -1.31 9.61
N ARG A 126 14.09 -0.93 8.39
CA ARG A 126 15.47 -1.07 8.02
C ARG A 126 16.32 -0.28 9.01
N ARG A 127 17.33 -0.96 9.50
CA ARG A 127 18.19 -0.37 10.50
C ARG A 127 19.57 -0.05 10.01
N LYS A 128 19.70 0.13 8.74
CA LYS A 128 20.97 0.42 8.19
C LYS A 128 21.67 1.58 8.86
N ASN A 129 20.98 2.68 8.96
CA ASN A 129 21.59 3.85 9.58
C ASN A 129 21.86 3.61 11.06
N GLU A 130 20.96 2.92 11.70
CA GLU A 130 21.11 2.64 13.09
C GLU A 130 22.30 1.74 13.34
N THR A 131 22.47 0.77 12.48
CA THR A 131 23.59 -0.13 12.58
C THR A 131 24.88 0.61 12.41
N GLU A 132 24.92 1.54 11.48
CA GLU A 132 26.11 2.32 11.26
C GLU A 132 26.43 3.19 12.46
N ARG A 133 25.41 3.75 13.08
CA ARG A 133 25.63 4.57 14.26
C ARG A 133 26.21 3.72 15.37
N ILE A 134 25.69 2.54 15.55
CA ILE A 134 26.16 1.66 16.59
C ILE A 134 27.62 1.29 16.35
N SER A 135 27.95 1.01 15.11
CA SER A 135 29.32 0.61 14.84
C SER A 135 30.30 1.75 14.98
N THR A 136 29.83 2.98 14.87
CA THR A 136 30.74 4.10 15.01
C THR A 136 30.91 4.50 16.47
N THR A 137 30.05 4.03 17.32
CA THR A 137 30.22 4.31 18.73
C THR A 137 31.02 3.22 19.40
#